data_4b760581c3dd49506a4192b06e621a20
#
_entry.id   4b760581c3dd49506a4192b06e621a20
#
_cell.length_a   1.000
_cell.length_b   1.000
_cell.length_c   1.000
_cell.angle_alpha   90.00
_cell.angle_beta   90.00
_cell.angle_gamma   90.00
#
_symmetry.space_group_name_H-M   'P 1'
#
loop_
_entity.id
_entity.type
_entity.pdbx_description
1 polymer ?
#
loop_
_entity_poly.entity_id
_entity_poly.type
_entity_poly.pdbx_seq_one_letter_code
_entity_poly.pdbx_strand_id
1 'polypeptide(L)'
;IKALLAAILLIPISSSVAWANQSPTPSMKDQMKAMNGSSKATTIASSSPAPMGGTYFSVAIPSKVLSTKLFDVNGKTISLNDFKGKYVVVAPFLTSCQEICPMTSANMLAISKAIEKAKMSDMASVLEVTVDPERDTADRLKAYQALFNDSSWSIAGGKTSELKTFWGYFGVMATKAAYSTNDIKNLPVDWQTGKKNSFDITHTDEVLIIGPDQKWKWLDLGSPDIGKNPLPAKLKSFLDDQGIANLQKPEQPTWTIKAVTSALSHEMGMKIG
;
A
#
# COMPACT_ATOMS: atom_id res chain seq x y z
N ILE A 1 32.00 1.02 71.85
CA ILE A 1 32.10 1.28 70.44
C ILE A 1 30.64 1.23 69.88
N LYS A 2 30.08 2.42 69.53
CA LYS A 2 28.68 2.61 69.17
C LYS A 2 28.47 2.20 67.68
N ALA A 3 27.53 1.31 67.43
CA ALA A 3 27.03 1.00 66.11
C ALA A 3 25.87 1.90 65.78
N LEU A 4 25.99 2.65 64.67
CA LEU A 4 24.90 3.44 64.12
C LEU A 4 24.07 2.52 63.19
N LEU A 5 22.79 2.32 63.52
CA LEU A 5 21.82 1.75 62.60
C LEU A 5 21.28 2.87 61.67
N ALA A 6 21.55 2.74 60.38
CA ALA A 6 20.88 3.54 59.36
C ALA A 6 19.60 2.84 58.90
N ALA A 7 18.45 3.44 59.23
CA ALA A 7 17.17 3.00 58.74
C ALA A 7 16.98 3.45 57.26
N ILE A 8 16.91 2.48 56.34
CA ILE A 8 16.54 2.74 54.94
C ILE A 8 15.01 2.74 54.85
N LEU A 9 14.44 3.93 54.63
CA LEU A 9 13.03 4.07 54.29
C LEU A 9 12.81 3.53 52.85
N LEU A 10 12.12 2.43 52.72
CA LEU A 10 11.58 1.96 51.45
C LEU A 10 10.32 2.74 51.12
N ILE A 11 10.41 3.64 50.16
CA ILE A 11 9.27 4.30 49.56
C ILE A 11 8.75 3.35 48.47
N PRO A 12 7.49 2.92 48.48
CA PRO A 12 6.94 2.17 47.38
C PRO A 12 6.69 3.14 46.19
N ILE A 13 7.46 3.03 45.14
CA ILE A 13 7.19 3.69 43.88
C ILE A 13 6.05 2.90 43.22
N SER A 14 4.83 3.35 43.42
CA SER A 14 3.69 2.95 42.60
C SER A 14 3.81 3.61 41.23
N SER A 15 4.50 2.97 40.30
CA SER A 15 4.45 3.33 38.91
C SER A 15 3.13 2.89 38.32
N SER A 16 2.12 3.76 38.41
CA SER A 16 0.97 3.70 37.54
C SER A 16 1.45 4.02 36.11
N VAL A 17 1.75 2.99 35.34
CA VAL A 17 1.91 3.13 33.90
C VAL A 17 0.54 3.48 33.35
N ALA A 18 0.33 4.78 33.13
CA ALA A 18 -0.80 5.25 32.33
C ALA A 18 -0.61 4.66 30.93
N TRP A 19 -1.51 3.80 30.55
CA TRP A 19 -1.68 3.36 29.17
C TRP A 19 -2.00 4.62 28.37
N ALA A 20 -1.01 5.14 27.67
CA ALA A 20 -1.22 6.20 26.71
C ALA A 20 -2.25 5.66 25.70
N ASN A 21 -3.39 6.33 25.64
CA ASN A 21 -4.41 6.17 24.61
C ASN A 21 -3.73 6.04 23.27
N GLN A 22 -3.74 4.85 22.68
CA GLN A 22 -3.52 4.73 21.27
C GLN A 22 -4.67 5.48 20.61
N SER A 23 -4.35 6.59 19.97
CA SER A 23 -5.32 7.32 19.19
C SER A 23 -5.91 6.37 18.18
N PRO A 24 -7.25 6.29 18.07
CA PRO A 24 -7.88 5.43 17.08
C PRO A 24 -7.35 5.78 15.70
N THR A 25 -7.16 4.79 14.86
CA THR A 25 -6.80 4.96 13.44
C THR A 25 -7.67 6.07 12.85
N PRO A 26 -7.10 7.10 12.21
CA PRO A 26 -7.87 8.23 11.74
C PRO A 26 -8.99 7.75 10.82
N SER A 27 -10.20 8.21 11.05
CA SER A 27 -11.31 7.86 10.17
C SER A 27 -11.06 8.37 8.75
N MET A 28 -11.68 7.75 7.74
CA MET A 28 -11.61 8.19 6.34
C MET A 28 -11.89 9.70 6.20
N LYS A 29 -12.80 10.26 7.02
CA LYS A 29 -13.10 11.71 7.08
C LYS A 29 -11.90 12.53 7.58
N ASP A 30 -11.14 12.01 8.54
CA ASP A 30 -9.97 12.70 9.09
C ASP A 30 -8.79 12.63 8.10
N GLN A 31 -8.65 11.54 7.36
CA GLN A 31 -7.68 11.41 6.28
C GLN A 31 -7.98 12.39 5.14
N MET A 32 -9.23 12.50 4.71
CA MET A 32 -9.66 13.49 3.71
C MET A 32 -9.47 14.94 4.23
N LYS A 33 -9.67 15.20 5.52
CA LYS A 33 -9.44 16.51 6.13
C LYS A 33 -7.95 16.85 6.25
N ALA A 34 -7.09 15.87 6.51
CA ALA A 34 -5.64 16.05 6.52
C ALA A 34 -5.08 16.36 5.11
N MET A 35 -5.63 15.75 4.07
CA MET A 35 -5.30 16.06 2.68
C MET A 35 -5.70 17.49 2.29
N ASN A 36 -6.79 18.03 2.87
CA ASN A 36 -7.24 19.40 2.63
C ASN A 36 -6.51 20.45 3.48
N GLY A 37 -5.82 20.07 4.55
CA GLY A 37 -5.24 21.01 5.52
C GLY A 37 -3.79 21.44 5.27
N SER A 38 -3.06 20.82 4.34
CA SER A 38 -1.61 21.03 4.16
C SER A 38 -1.20 21.67 2.84
N SER A 39 -2.11 22.17 2.03
CA SER A 39 -1.79 22.90 0.80
C SER A 39 -2.57 24.18 0.71
N LYS A 40 -1.87 25.33 0.51
CA LYS A 40 -2.48 26.57 0.00
C LYS A 40 -3.39 26.18 -1.16
N ALA A 41 -4.68 26.50 -1.02
CA ALA A 41 -5.72 26.16 -1.96
C ALA A 41 -5.33 26.49 -3.40
N THR A 42 -4.82 25.49 -4.12
CA THR A 42 -4.93 25.45 -5.57
C THR A 42 -6.37 24.95 -5.80
N THR A 43 -7.17 25.77 -6.43
CA THR A 43 -8.56 25.50 -6.80
C THR A 43 -8.67 24.08 -7.34
N ILE A 44 -9.24 23.17 -6.54
CA ILE A 44 -9.54 21.82 -6.98
C ILE A 44 -10.65 21.97 -8.02
N ALA A 45 -10.28 21.80 -9.28
CA ALA A 45 -11.25 21.73 -10.36
C ALA A 45 -12.27 20.64 -9.99
N SER A 46 -13.55 20.99 -10.09
CA SER A 46 -14.73 20.17 -9.85
C SER A 46 -14.48 18.66 -9.86
N SER A 47 -14.45 18.04 -8.68
CA SER A 47 -14.40 16.58 -8.56
C SER A 47 -15.81 16.05 -8.83
N SER A 48 -16.00 15.38 -9.95
CA SER A 48 -17.23 14.63 -10.18
C SER A 48 -17.07 13.22 -9.61
N PRO A 49 -18.10 12.68 -8.91
CA PRO A 49 -18.09 11.28 -8.47
C PRO A 49 -17.95 10.37 -9.69
N ALA A 50 -17.08 9.36 -9.58
CA ALA A 50 -16.90 8.38 -10.64
C ALA A 50 -18.16 7.50 -10.77
N PRO A 51 -18.59 7.16 -11.98
CA PRO A 51 -19.75 6.28 -12.20
C PRO A 51 -19.60 4.89 -11.56
N MET A 52 -18.37 4.47 -11.22
CA MET A 52 -18.02 3.13 -10.75
C MET A 52 -17.19 3.13 -9.45
N GLY A 53 -17.15 4.24 -8.71
CA GLY A 53 -16.32 4.40 -7.51
C GLY A 53 -15.13 5.33 -7.72
N GLY A 54 -14.50 5.72 -6.60
CA GLY A 54 -13.36 6.62 -6.59
C GLY A 54 -13.68 8.08 -6.89
N THR A 55 -12.64 8.90 -6.99
CA THR A 55 -12.74 10.35 -7.19
C THR A 55 -11.80 10.79 -8.30
N TYR A 56 -12.30 11.56 -9.26
CA TYR A 56 -11.51 12.17 -10.34
C TYR A 56 -11.01 13.55 -9.94
N PHE A 57 -9.78 13.86 -10.33
CA PHE A 57 -9.18 15.18 -10.19
C PHE A 57 -8.02 15.35 -11.17
N SER A 58 -7.35 16.49 -11.16
CA SER A 58 -6.17 16.72 -12.01
C SER A 58 -5.18 17.58 -11.24
N VAL A 59 -4.31 16.93 -10.47
CA VAL A 59 -3.34 17.60 -9.59
C VAL A 59 -1.93 17.32 -10.07
N ALA A 60 -1.13 18.37 -10.31
CA ALA A 60 0.26 18.22 -10.72
C ALA A 60 1.08 17.55 -9.60
N ILE A 61 1.82 16.51 -9.96
CA ILE A 61 2.72 15.84 -9.01
C ILE A 61 4.05 16.62 -8.98
N PRO A 62 4.56 16.99 -7.80
CA PRO A 62 5.83 17.70 -7.69
C PRO A 62 6.99 16.92 -8.28
N SER A 63 7.93 17.61 -8.92
CA SER A 63 9.12 16.98 -9.54
C SER A 63 9.91 16.11 -8.55
N LYS A 64 9.96 16.50 -7.28
CA LYS A 64 10.60 15.71 -6.22
C LYS A 64 9.96 14.33 -6.06
N VAL A 65 8.64 14.23 -6.17
CA VAL A 65 7.89 12.97 -6.08
C VAL A 65 8.09 12.16 -7.36
N LEU A 66 7.97 12.82 -8.52
CA LEU A 66 8.17 12.18 -9.83
C LEU A 66 9.57 11.58 -10.00
N SER A 67 10.61 12.20 -9.41
CA SER A 67 12.00 11.75 -9.47
C SER A 67 12.43 10.90 -8.28
N THR A 68 11.50 10.50 -7.39
CA THR A 68 11.81 9.62 -6.27
C THR A 68 12.44 8.32 -6.77
N LYS A 69 13.61 7.99 -6.22
CA LYS A 69 14.38 6.81 -6.62
C LYS A 69 13.80 5.54 -6.01
N LEU A 70 13.11 4.78 -6.82
CA LEU A 70 12.68 3.43 -6.51
C LEU A 70 13.63 2.43 -7.18
N PHE A 71 13.48 1.14 -6.90
CA PHE A 71 14.14 0.07 -7.63
C PHE A 71 13.13 -0.99 -8.05
N ASP A 72 13.31 -1.56 -9.23
CA ASP A 72 12.50 -2.67 -9.71
C ASP A 72 12.96 -4.02 -9.13
N VAL A 73 12.29 -5.10 -9.51
CA VAL A 73 12.62 -6.47 -9.08
C VAL A 73 14.01 -6.97 -9.51
N ASN A 74 14.71 -6.26 -10.38
CA ASN A 74 16.08 -6.55 -10.79
C ASN A 74 17.10 -5.59 -10.15
N GLY A 75 16.67 -4.72 -9.23
CA GLY A 75 17.50 -3.72 -8.57
C GLY A 75 17.84 -2.51 -9.44
N LYS A 76 17.24 -2.38 -10.63
CA LYS A 76 17.41 -1.20 -11.49
C LYS A 76 16.67 -0.02 -10.88
N THR A 77 17.33 1.12 -10.80
CA THR A 77 16.68 2.37 -10.36
C THR A 77 15.62 2.80 -11.38
N ILE A 78 14.42 3.06 -10.88
CA ILE A 78 13.28 3.59 -11.61
C ILE A 78 12.64 4.75 -10.84
N SER A 79 11.75 5.48 -11.48
CA SER A 79 10.98 6.58 -10.91
C SER A 79 9.66 6.75 -11.69
N LEU A 80 8.75 7.60 -11.25
CA LEU A 80 7.55 7.92 -12.05
C LEU A 80 7.91 8.61 -13.37
N ASN A 81 9.07 9.24 -13.49
CA ASN A 81 9.52 9.83 -14.75
C ASN A 81 9.73 8.77 -15.85
N ASP A 82 10.03 7.53 -15.50
CA ASP A 82 10.21 6.45 -16.47
C ASP A 82 8.88 6.03 -17.11
N PHE A 83 7.75 6.43 -16.53
CA PHE A 83 6.40 6.21 -17.03
C PHE A 83 5.78 7.43 -17.70
N LYS A 84 6.55 8.51 -17.91
CA LYS A 84 6.05 9.72 -18.59
C LYS A 84 5.48 9.37 -19.96
N GLY A 85 4.32 9.93 -20.28
CA GLY A 85 3.61 9.64 -21.52
C GLY A 85 2.64 8.45 -21.43
N LYS A 86 2.62 7.73 -20.29
CA LYS A 86 1.69 6.64 -20.03
C LYS A 86 0.78 6.97 -18.85
N TYR A 87 -0.40 6.37 -18.85
CA TYR A 87 -1.19 6.23 -17.63
C TYR A 87 -0.54 5.17 -16.74
N VAL A 88 -0.52 5.40 -15.44
CA VAL A 88 0.02 4.43 -14.47
C VAL A 88 -1.01 4.19 -13.39
N VAL A 89 -1.43 2.94 -13.26
CA VAL A 89 -2.21 2.48 -12.10
C VAL A 89 -1.23 2.14 -11.00
N VAL A 90 -1.37 2.74 -9.81
CA VAL A 90 -0.44 2.54 -8.70
C VAL A 90 -1.20 2.08 -7.45
N ALA A 91 -0.64 1.12 -6.72
CA ALA A 91 -1.15 0.68 -5.42
C ALA A 91 -0.02 0.41 -4.42
N PRO A 92 -0.24 0.67 -3.11
CA PRO A 92 0.65 0.26 -2.03
C PRO A 92 0.48 -1.23 -1.74
N PHE A 93 1.56 -1.88 -1.33
CA PHE A 93 1.54 -3.25 -0.86
C PHE A 93 2.78 -3.56 0.00
N LEU A 94 2.81 -4.74 0.59
CA LEU A 94 4.04 -5.35 1.13
C LEU A 94 3.96 -6.87 1.01
N THR A 95 5.12 -7.49 0.80
CA THR A 95 5.17 -8.94 0.56
C THR A 95 4.87 -9.80 1.79
N SER A 96 4.95 -9.22 2.99
CA SER A 96 4.71 -9.91 4.27
C SER A 96 3.27 -9.78 4.77
N CYS A 97 2.39 -9.09 4.05
CA CYS A 97 0.98 -8.94 4.42
C CYS A 97 0.23 -10.26 4.21
N GLN A 98 -0.52 -10.67 5.24
CA GLN A 98 -1.33 -11.88 5.23
C GLN A 98 -2.83 -11.63 5.01
N GLU A 99 -3.23 -10.35 4.89
CA GLU A 99 -4.63 -9.95 4.90
C GLU A 99 -5.15 -9.56 3.52
N ILE A 100 -4.55 -8.54 2.87
CA ILE A 100 -5.11 -7.94 1.64
C ILE A 100 -4.10 -7.80 0.50
N CYS A 101 -2.80 -7.61 0.76
CA CYS A 101 -1.83 -7.35 -0.30
C CYS A 101 -1.73 -8.47 -1.36
N PRO A 102 -1.89 -9.77 -1.02
CA PRO A 102 -2.00 -10.80 -2.06
C PRO A 102 -3.17 -10.56 -3.02
N MET A 103 -4.29 -10.01 -2.53
CA MET A 103 -5.46 -9.67 -3.34
C MET A 103 -5.24 -8.39 -4.14
N THR A 104 -4.54 -7.39 -3.58
CA THR A 104 -4.09 -6.20 -4.30
C THR A 104 -3.27 -6.62 -5.51
N SER A 105 -2.23 -7.45 -5.32
CA SER A 105 -1.36 -7.91 -6.42
C SER A 105 -2.11 -8.72 -7.47
N ALA A 106 -3.06 -9.57 -7.06
CA ALA A 106 -3.90 -10.30 -8.01
C ALA A 106 -4.75 -9.36 -8.87
N ASN A 107 -5.34 -8.31 -8.27
CA ASN A 107 -6.09 -7.30 -9.00
C ASN A 107 -5.19 -6.46 -9.91
N MET A 108 -4.01 -6.05 -9.46
CA MET A 108 -3.06 -5.29 -10.26
C MET A 108 -2.58 -6.09 -11.48
N LEU A 109 -2.27 -7.37 -11.30
CA LEU A 109 -1.99 -8.28 -12.42
C LEU A 109 -3.16 -8.40 -13.40
N ALA A 110 -4.40 -8.55 -12.89
CA ALA A 110 -5.58 -8.66 -13.74
C ALA A 110 -5.84 -7.36 -14.53
N ILE A 111 -5.61 -6.19 -13.93
CA ILE A 111 -5.66 -4.89 -14.62
C ILE A 111 -4.60 -4.82 -15.72
N SER A 112 -3.35 -5.25 -15.43
CA SER A 112 -2.29 -5.30 -16.43
C SER A 112 -2.65 -6.20 -17.62
N LYS A 113 -3.22 -7.38 -17.36
CA LYS A 113 -3.73 -8.26 -18.41
C LYS A 113 -4.87 -7.67 -19.22
N ALA A 114 -5.75 -6.89 -18.58
CA ALA A 114 -6.81 -6.18 -19.31
C ALA A 114 -6.24 -5.11 -20.25
N ILE A 115 -5.23 -4.36 -19.82
CA ILE A 115 -4.49 -3.39 -20.64
C ILE A 115 -3.81 -4.10 -21.82
N GLU A 116 -3.12 -5.20 -21.57
CA GLU A 116 -2.46 -6.00 -22.61
C GLU A 116 -3.45 -6.56 -23.62
N LYS A 117 -4.55 -7.15 -23.17
CA LYS A 117 -5.62 -7.67 -24.03
C LYS A 117 -6.23 -6.59 -24.90
N ALA A 118 -6.34 -5.36 -24.38
CA ALA A 118 -6.78 -4.20 -25.14
C ALA A 118 -5.71 -3.64 -26.10
N LYS A 119 -4.49 -4.20 -26.12
CA LYS A 119 -3.31 -3.74 -26.88
C LYS A 119 -2.91 -2.30 -26.53
N MET A 120 -3.00 -1.93 -25.24
CA MET A 120 -2.73 -0.59 -24.75
C MET A 120 -1.47 -0.52 -23.84
N SER A 121 -0.59 -1.52 -23.88
CA SER A 121 0.62 -1.57 -23.04
C SER A 121 1.62 -0.43 -23.32
N ASP A 122 1.54 0.19 -24.48
CA ASP A 122 2.33 1.40 -24.79
C ASP A 122 1.74 2.67 -24.17
N MET A 123 0.46 2.65 -23.78
CA MET A 123 -0.29 3.80 -23.28
C MET A 123 -0.58 3.73 -21.79
N ALA A 124 -0.59 2.54 -21.21
CA ALA A 124 -0.87 2.33 -19.79
C ALA A 124 0.02 1.24 -19.18
N SER A 125 0.34 1.39 -17.90
CA SER A 125 1.15 0.46 -17.11
C SER A 125 0.56 0.32 -15.72
N VAL A 126 1.01 -0.73 -15.01
CA VAL A 126 0.62 -1.02 -13.63
C VAL A 126 1.89 -1.09 -12.78
N LEU A 127 1.87 -0.45 -11.62
CA LEU A 127 3.00 -0.35 -10.70
C LEU A 127 2.52 -0.57 -9.26
N GLU A 128 3.00 -1.60 -8.60
CA GLU A 128 2.91 -1.73 -7.15
C GLU A 128 4.19 -1.20 -6.51
N VAL A 129 4.05 -0.41 -5.46
CA VAL A 129 5.21 0.10 -4.71
C VAL A 129 5.08 -0.33 -3.25
N THR A 130 6.12 -0.97 -2.73
CA THR A 130 6.09 -1.44 -1.34
C THR A 130 6.00 -0.31 -0.33
N VAL A 131 5.44 -0.62 0.83
CA VAL A 131 5.49 0.22 2.04
C VAL A 131 6.48 -0.31 3.08
N ASP A 132 7.17 -1.42 2.78
CA ASP A 132 8.11 -2.10 3.68
C ASP A 132 9.56 -2.05 3.19
N PRO A 133 10.28 -0.95 3.44
CA PRO A 133 11.66 -0.81 2.98
C PRO A 133 12.64 -1.76 3.67
N GLU A 134 12.26 -2.38 4.80
CA GLU A 134 13.16 -3.21 5.59
C GLU A 134 13.20 -4.66 5.08
N ARG A 135 12.05 -5.20 4.64
CA ARG A 135 11.95 -6.59 4.22
C ARG A 135 11.89 -6.74 2.70
N ASP A 136 11.29 -5.79 2.00
CA ASP A 136 11.02 -5.89 0.57
C ASP A 136 12.23 -5.45 -0.28
N THR A 137 13.28 -6.29 -0.27
CA THR A 137 14.44 -6.15 -1.16
C THR A 137 14.08 -6.52 -2.60
N ALA A 138 14.92 -6.15 -3.58
CA ALA A 138 14.69 -6.49 -4.99
C ALA A 138 14.52 -8.00 -5.19
N ASP A 139 15.37 -8.82 -4.56
CA ASP A 139 15.28 -10.28 -4.64
C ASP A 139 13.98 -10.82 -4.04
N ARG A 140 13.51 -10.22 -2.94
CA ARG A 140 12.24 -10.59 -2.33
C ARG A 140 11.05 -10.20 -3.19
N LEU A 141 11.04 -8.99 -3.75
CA LEU A 141 10.02 -8.54 -4.68
C LEU A 141 9.96 -9.43 -5.92
N LYS A 142 11.13 -9.82 -6.45
CA LYS A 142 11.23 -10.75 -7.58
C LYS A 142 10.66 -12.13 -7.24
N ALA A 143 11.00 -12.65 -6.07
CA ALA A 143 10.48 -13.94 -5.61
C ALA A 143 8.96 -13.90 -5.38
N TYR A 144 8.44 -12.77 -4.87
CA TYR A 144 6.99 -12.56 -4.71
C TYR A 144 6.28 -12.52 -6.06
N GLN A 145 6.76 -11.72 -7.01
CA GLN A 145 6.20 -11.65 -8.37
C GLN A 145 6.18 -13.02 -9.05
N ALA A 146 7.24 -13.82 -8.87
CA ALA A 146 7.34 -15.15 -9.44
C ALA A 146 6.24 -16.12 -8.94
N LEU A 147 5.63 -15.89 -7.77
CA LEU A 147 4.51 -16.70 -7.27
C LEU A 147 3.27 -16.63 -8.19
N PHE A 148 3.11 -15.54 -8.92
CA PHE A 148 2.00 -15.32 -9.85
C PHE A 148 2.24 -15.93 -11.22
N ASN A 149 3.45 -16.46 -11.49
CA ASN A 149 3.88 -16.99 -12.81
C ASN A 149 3.66 -15.98 -13.97
N ASP A 150 3.73 -14.69 -13.65
CA ASP A 150 3.50 -13.59 -14.59
C ASP A 150 4.31 -12.39 -14.15
N SER A 151 4.77 -11.58 -15.08
CA SER A 151 5.57 -10.39 -14.85
C SER A 151 5.06 -9.18 -15.66
N SER A 152 3.81 -9.22 -16.10
CA SER A 152 3.23 -8.17 -16.93
C SER A 152 2.96 -6.86 -16.19
N TRP A 153 3.05 -6.85 -14.84
CA TRP A 153 2.99 -5.62 -14.05
C TRP A 153 4.32 -5.34 -13.34
N SER A 154 4.57 -4.08 -13.05
CA SER A 154 5.79 -3.66 -12.36
C SER A 154 5.61 -3.69 -10.84
N ILE A 155 6.64 -4.15 -10.14
CA ILE A 155 6.74 -4.08 -8.68
C ILE A 155 8.01 -3.30 -8.34
N ALA A 156 7.93 -2.38 -7.38
CA ALA A 156 9.04 -1.55 -6.97
C ALA A 156 9.20 -1.48 -5.46
N GLY A 157 10.45 -1.33 -5.05
CA GLY A 157 10.86 -1.01 -3.69
C GLY A 157 11.59 0.33 -3.64
N GLY A 158 11.97 0.74 -2.43
CA GLY A 158 12.72 1.97 -2.24
C GLY A 158 13.33 2.05 -0.84
N LYS A 159 14.25 2.99 -0.63
CA LYS A 159 14.75 3.30 0.71
C LYS A 159 13.66 3.98 1.52
N THR A 160 13.74 3.89 2.85
CA THR A 160 12.77 4.50 3.77
C THR A 160 12.48 5.97 3.46
N SER A 161 13.51 6.79 3.19
CA SER A 161 13.34 8.21 2.87
C SER A 161 12.64 8.45 1.55
N GLU A 162 12.90 7.59 0.57
CA GLU A 162 12.29 7.65 -0.76
C GLU A 162 10.81 7.25 -0.68
N LEU A 163 10.50 6.13 -0.04
CA LEU A 163 9.12 5.68 0.15
C LEU A 163 8.30 6.67 0.98
N LYS A 164 8.88 7.30 2.01
CA LYS A 164 8.25 8.41 2.74
C LYS A 164 7.92 9.60 1.83
N THR A 165 8.81 9.95 0.91
CA THR A 165 8.57 11.05 -0.03
C THR A 165 7.48 10.68 -1.03
N PHE A 166 7.55 9.47 -1.59
CA PHE A 166 6.61 8.95 -2.57
C PHE A 166 5.19 8.83 -1.96
N TRP A 167 5.05 7.98 -0.97
CA TRP A 167 3.76 7.67 -0.37
C TRP A 167 3.17 8.82 0.44
N GLY A 168 4.02 9.63 1.09
CA GLY A 168 3.57 10.80 1.84
C GLY A 168 2.90 11.86 0.95
N TYR A 169 3.22 11.93 -0.35
CA TYR A 169 2.51 12.80 -1.28
C TYR A 169 1.11 12.26 -1.62
N PHE A 170 0.97 10.96 -1.82
CA PHE A 170 -0.30 10.33 -2.16
C PHE A 170 -1.21 10.09 -0.94
N GLY A 171 -0.72 10.34 0.28
CA GLY A 171 -1.51 10.19 1.50
C GLY A 171 -1.43 8.80 2.14
N VAL A 172 -0.65 7.88 1.55
CA VAL A 172 -0.44 6.56 2.14
C VAL A 172 0.39 6.68 3.41
N MET A 173 -0.20 6.29 4.51
CA MET A 173 0.48 6.15 5.80
C MET A 173 0.86 4.70 6.02
N ALA A 174 2.10 4.47 6.45
CA ALA A 174 2.58 3.16 6.85
C ALA A 174 3.17 3.24 8.25
N THR A 175 2.71 2.38 9.14
CA THR A 175 3.15 2.35 10.54
C THR A 175 3.65 0.96 10.90
N LYS A 176 4.91 0.91 11.35
CA LYS A 176 5.52 -0.31 11.87
C LYS A 176 5.06 -0.51 13.32
N ALA A 177 4.53 -1.68 13.61
CA ALA A 177 4.11 -2.10 14.95
C ALA A 177 4.84 -3.38 15.36
N ALA A 178 5.31 -3.42 16.62
CA ALA A 178 5.78 -4.68 17.19
C ALA A 178 4.57 -5.56 17.52
N TYR A 179 4.69 -6.87 17.31
CA TYR A 179 3.69 -7.80 17.80
C TYR A 179 3.59 -7.75 19.32
N SER A 180 2.38 -7.91 19.84
CA SER A 180 2.18 -7.94 21.29
C SER A 180 2.88 -9.14 21.93
N THR A 181 3.20 -9.04 23.21
CA THR A 181 3.81 -10.16 23.96
C THR A 181 2.89 -11.39 24.02
N ASN A 182 1.57 -11.19 23.86
CA ASN A 182 0.60 -12.28 23.82
C ASN A 182 0.62 -13.03 22.48
N ASP A 183 1.07 -12.37 21.41
CA ASP A 183 1.10 -12.94 20.05
C ASP A 183 2.40 -13.69 19.75
N ILE A 184 3.40 -13.63 20.64
CA ILE A 184 4.73 -14.25 20.42
C ILE A 184 4.65 -15.74 20.08
N LYS A 185 3.66 -16.46 20.61
CA LYS A 185 3.47 -17.89 20.31
C LYS A 185 2.97 -18.12 18.89
N ASN A 186 2.16 -17.21 18.36
CA ASN A 186 1.46 -17.30 17.07
C ASN A 186 1.95 -16.27 16.06
N LEU A 187 3.20 -15.82 16.17
CA LEU A 187 3.77 -14.88 15.20
C LEU A 187 3.64 -15.41 13.77
N PRO A 188 3.24 -14.56 12.83
CA PRO A 188 3.19 -14.93 11.42
C PRO A 188 4.53 -15.46 10.94
N VAL A 189 4.48 -16.53 10.15
CA VAL A 189 5.66 -17.12 9.52
C VAL A 189 5.85 -16.52 8.15
N ASP A 190 7.02 -16.00 7.89
CA ASP A 190 7.37 -15.43 6.60
C ASP A 190 7.32 -16.50 5.48
N TRP A 191 6.59 -16.22 4.42
CA TRP A 191 6.33 -17.17 3.33
C TRP A 191 7.58 -17.58 2.55
N GLN A 192 8.63 -16.74 2.55
CA GLN A 192 9.88 -17.00 1.82
C GLN A 192 10.91 -17.70 2.69
N THR A 193 11.11 -17.23 3.91
CA THR A 193 12.20 -17.68 4.77
C THR A 193 11.79 -18.76 5.77
N GLY A 194 10.49 -18.92 6.04
CA GLY A 194 9.98 -19.80 7.10
C GLY A 194 10.25 -19.30 8.51
N LYS A 195 10.79 -18.10 8.68
CA LYS A 195 11.07 -17.49 9.99
C LYS A 195 9.87 -16.71 10.50
N LYS A 196 9.74 -16.59 11.80
CA LYS A 196 8.73 -15.75 12.43
C LYS A 196 9.01 -14.27 12.15
N ASN A 197 7.96 -13.52 11.77
CA ASN A 197 8.06 -12.08 11.62
C ASN A 197 8.25 -11.42 12.99
N SER A 198 9.09 -10.37 13.05
CA SER A 198 9.36 -9.62 14.28
C SER A 198 8.50 -8.37 14.43
N PHE A 199 7.87 -7.91 13.37
CA PHE A 199 6.99 -6.73 13.32
C PHE A 199 5.97 -6.85 12.21
N ASP A 200 4.91 -6.06 12.33
CA ASP A 200 3.91 -5.85 11.30
C ASP A 200 3.97 -4.42 10.76
N ILE A 201 3.36 -4.21 9.59
CA ILE A 201 3.15 -2.88 9.00
C ILE A 201 1.69 -2.74 8.61
N THR A 202 1.01 -1.81 9.29
CA THR A 202 -0.32 -1.36 8.90
C THR A 202 -0.18 -0.17 7.95
N HIS A 203 -0.93 -0.16 6.86
CA HIS A 203 -0.89 0.93 5.90
C HIS A 203 -2.28 1.28 5.36
N THR A 204 -2.39 2.47 4.75
CA THR A 204 -3.60 2.88 4.02
C THR A 204 -3.73 2.08 2.74
N ASP A 205 -4.95 1.61 2.46
CA ASP A 205 -5.28 0.87 1.24
C ASP A 205 -5.96 1.77 0.24
N GLU A 206 -5.40 1.79 -0.96
CA GLU A 206 -5.87 2.61 -2.07
C GLU A 206 -5.35 2.11 -3.40
N VAL A 207 -6.00 2.58 -4.45
CA VAL A 207 -5.50 2.48 -5.82
C VAL A 207 -5.67 3.82 -6.50
N LEU A 208 -4.67 4.25 -7.25
CA LEU A 208 -4.67 5.56 -7.90
C LEU A 208 -4.22 5.48 -9.37
N ILE A 209 -4.58 6.50 -10.14
CA ILE A 209 -4.17 6.66 -11.55
C ILE A 209 -3.39 7.96 -11.71
N ILE A 210 -2.21 7.84 -12.31
CA ILE A 210 -1.38 8.97 -12.77
C ILE A 210 -1.51 9.05 -14.28
N GLY A 211 -1.74 10.26 -14.81
CA GLY A 211 -1.86 10.50 -16.25
C GLY A 211 -0.50 10.66 -16.97
N PRO A 212 -0.52 10.61 -18.32
CA PRO A 212 0.67 10.78 -19.16
C PRO A 212 1.34 12.16 -19.01
N ASP A 213 0.56 13.14 -18.53
CA ASP A 213 0.99 14.50 -18.19
C ASP A 213 1.58 14.62 -16.78
N GLN A 214 1.83 13.48 -16.10
CA GLN A 214 2.36 13.40 -14.74
C GLN A 214 1.49 14.12 -13.71
N LYS A 215 0.17 14.09 -13.91
CA LYS A 215 -0.81 14.54 -12.92
C LYS A 215 -1.51 13.35 -12.28
N TRP A 216 -1.84 13.50 -11.02
CA TRP A 216 -2.73 12.57 -10.32
C TRP A 216 -4.15 12.78 -10.82
N LYS A 217 -4.79 11.74 -11.33
CA LYS A 217 -6.06 11.81 -12.06
C LYS A 217 -7.23 11.18 -11.33
N TRP A 218 -6.99 10.13 -10.57
CA TRP A 218 -8.05 9.38 -9.93
C TRP A 218 -7.52 8.65 -8.70
N LEU A 219 -8.40 8.43 -7.70
CA LEU A 219 -8.14 7.72 -6.46
C LEU A 219 -9.39 6.94 -6.07
N ASP A 220 -9.22 5.70 -5.64
CA ASP A 220 -10.22 4.93 -4.89
C ASP A 220 -9.59 4.37 -3.61
N LEU A 221 -10.30 4.53 -2.49
CA LEU A 221 -9.83 4.12 -1.17
C LEU A 221 -10.50 2.82 -0.77
N GLY A 222 -9.77 1.99 -0.04
CA GLY A 222 -10.30 0.76 0.57
C GLY A 222 -9.65 -0.51 0.06
N SER A 223 -10.17 -1.62 0.54
CA SER A 223 -9.62 -2.94 0.30
C SER A 223 -9.87 -3.44 -1.13
N PRO A 224 -8.96 -4.25 -1.71
CA PRO A 224 -9.20 -4.86 -3.01
C PRO A 224 -10.31 -5.92 -2.93
N ASP A 225 -11.32 -5.82 -3.78
CA ASP A 225 -12.26 -6.91 -4.04
C ASP A 225 -11.73 -7.75 -5.22
N ILE A 226 -11.23 -8.93 -4.92
CA ILE A 226 -10.65 -9.83 -5.91
C ILE A 226 -11.72 -10.52 -6.78
N GLY A 227 -12.97 -10.58 -6.32
CA GLY A 227 -14.06 -11.28 -7.01
C GLY A 227 -13.72 -12.76 -7.25
N LYS A 228 -13.61 -13.14 -8.52
CA LYS A 228 -13.27 -14.53 -8.94
C LYS A 228 -11.82 -14.70 -9.39
N ASN A 229 -10.96 -13.71 -9.24
CA ASN A 229 -9.56 -13.84 -9.65
C ASN A 229 -8.83 -14.85 -8.76
N PRO A 230 -8.00 -15.70 -9.34
CA PRO A 230 -7.26 -16.68 -8.56
C PRO A 230 -6.11 -16.04 -7.80
N LEU A 231 -5.87 -16.54 -6.58
CA LEU A 231 -4.61 -16.33 -5.88
C LEU A 231 -3.66 -17.50 -6.11
N PRO A 232 -2.34 -17.27 -6.20
CA PRO A 232 -1.34 -18.32 -6.13
C PRO A 232 -1.53 -19.18 -4.87
N ALA A 233 -1.44 -20.49 -5.01
CA ALA A 233 -1.69 -21.43 -3.91
C ALA A 233 -0.84 -21.13 -2.68
N LYS A 234 0.44 -20.76 -2.88
CA LYS A 234 1.35 -20.41 -1.80
C LYS A 234 0.90 -19.14 -1.05
N LEU A 235 0.42 -18.13 -1.75
CA LEU A 235 -0.10 -16.91 -1.12
C LEU A 235 -1.44 -17.17 -0.43
N LYS A 236 -2.31 -17.99 -1.02
CA LYS A 236 -3.55 -18.40 -0.37
C LYS A 236 -3.30 -19.15 0.93
N SER A 237 -2.30 -20.02 1.00
CA SER A 237 -1.92 -20.72 2.23
C SER A 237 -1.19 -19.84 3.24
N PHE A 238 -0.73 -18.67 2.83
CA PHE A 238 -0.08 -17.68 3.68
C PHE A 238 -1.07 -16.73 4.36
N LEU A 239 -2.31 -16.61 3.86
CA LEU A 239 -3.33 -15.77 4.47
C LEU A 239 -3.61 -16.22 5.91
N ASP A 240 -3.80 -15.26 6.79
CA ASP A 240 -4.36 -15.47 8.13
C ASP A 240 -5.89 -15.51 8.10
N ASP A 241 -6.54 -15.58 9.27
CA ASP A 241 -8.00 -15.66 9.38
C ASP A 241 -8.68 -14.41 8.79
N GLN A 242 -8.08 -13.21 8.97
CA GLN A 242 -8.59 -11.97 8.38
C GLN A 242 -8.43 -11.95 6.87
N GLY A 243 -7.30 -12.42 6.36
CA GLY A 243 -7.06 -12.56 4.93
C GLY A 243 -8.01 -13.56 4.27
N ILE A 244 -8.32 -14.67 4.95
CA ILE A 244 -9.33 -15.63 4.49
C ILE A 244 -10.73 -15.00 4.47
N ALA A 245 -11.07 -14.21 5.50
CA ALA A 245 -12.33 -13.47 5.56
C ALA A 245 -12.42 -12.43 4.44
N ASN A 246 -11.36 -11.65 4.21
CA ASN A 246 -11.29 -10.65 3.15
C ASN A 246 -11.37 -11.27 1.75
N LEU A 247 -10.83 -12.46 1.55
CA LEU A 247 -10.95 -13.20 0.29
C LEU A 247 -12.40 -13.56 -0.05
N GLN A 248 -13.25 -13.78 0.97
CA GLN A 248 -14.65 -14.11 0.79
C GLN A 248 -15.54 -12.87 0.75
N LYS A 249 -15.28 -11.91 1.61
CA LYS A 249 -16.03 -10.66 1.76
C LYS A 249 -15.09 -9.57 2.26
N PRO A 250 -14.48 -8.79 1.33
CA PRO A 250 -13.54 -7.74 1.71
C PRO A 250 -14.21 -6.65 2.57
N GLU A 251 -13.44 -6.06 3.46
CA GLU A 251 -13.87 -4.98 4.32
C GLU A 251 -14.16 -3.72 3.50
N GLN A 252 -15.26 -3.05 3.80
CA GLN A 252 -15.70 -1.86 3.08
C GLN A 252 -15.02 -0.58 3.61
N PRO A 253 -14.72 0.39 2.74
CA PRO A 253 -14.98 0.44 1.30
C PRO A 253 -14.05 -0.47 0.48
N THR A 254 -14.47 -0.82 -0.73
CA THR A 254 -13.66 -1.66 -1.63
C THR A 254 -13.50 -1.03 -3.00
N TRP A 255 -12.39 -1.36 -3.66
CA TRP A 255 -12.20 -1.11 -5.08
C TRP A 255 -12.11 -2.43 -5.87
N THR A 256 -12.50 -2.39 -7.15
CA THR A 256 -12.55 -3.56 -8.03
C THR A 256 -11.74 -3.32 -9.30
N ILE A 257 -11.33 -4.39 -9.97
CA ILE A 257 -10.71 -4.32 -11.31
C ILE A 257 -11.60 -3.50 -12.26
N LYS A 258 -12.92 -3.73 -12.21
CA LYS A 258 -13.87 -3.02 -13.06
C LYS A 258 -13.90 -1.52 -12.78
N ALA A 259 -13.83 -1.09 -11.51
CA ALA A 259 -13.74 0.32 -11.14
C ALA A 259 -12.48 0.97 -11.74
N VAL A 260 -11.32 0.35 -11.54
CA VAL A 260 -10.03 0.84 -12.04
C VAL A 260 -9.98 0.87 -13.57
N THR A 261 -10.38 -0.20 -14.26
CA THR A 261 -10.38 -0.24 -15.74
C THR A 261 -11.40 0.71 -16.34
N SER A 262 -12.53 0.96 -15.66
CA SER A 262 -13.49 1.99 -16.07
C SER A 262 -12.95 3.40 -15.90
N ALA A 263 -12.28 3.68 -14.77
CA ALA A 263 -11.62 4.95 -14.53
C ALA A 263 -10.50 5.22 -15.55
N LEU A 264 -9.67 4.21 -15.81
CA LEU A 264 -8.63 4.29 -16.81
C LEU A 264 -9.20 4.50 -18.21
N SER A 265 -10.29 3.78 -18.57
CA SER A 265 -11.01 3.96 -19.84
C SER A 265 -11.56 5.39 -20.01
N HIS A 266 -12.11 5.94 -18.91
CA HIS A 266 -12.62 7.31 -18.89
C HIS A 266 -11.50 8.32 -19.15
N GLU A 267 -10.39 8.22 -18.42
CA GLU A 267 -9.24 9.12 -18.56
C GLU A 267 -8.57 9.03 -19.93
N MET A 268 -8.55 7.83 -20.52
CA MET A 268 -7.95 7.59 -21.84
C MET A 268 -8.89 7.94 -23.00
N GLY A 269 -10.21 8.08 -22.76
CA GLY A 269 -11.22 8.14 -23.82
C GLY A 269 -11.31 6.87 -24.67
N MET A 270 -10.86 5.73 -24.15
CA MET A 270 -10.74 4.44 -24.85
C MET A 270 -11.20 3.30 -23.92
N LYS A 271 -11.85 2.27 -24.48
CA LYS A 271 -12.38 1.16 -23.68
C LYS A 271 -11.30 0.12 -23.36
N ILE A 272 -11.13 -0.20 -22.08
CA ILE A 272 -10.30 -1.28 -21.56
C ILE A 272 -11.23 -2.38 -21.00
N GLY A 273 -11.25 -3.54 -21.63
CA GLY A 273 -12.01 -4.70 -21.15
C GLY A 273 -13.45 -4.78 -21.63
#